data_73ccda6c8891c2e44978f9f09ee0a587
#
_entry.id   73ccda6c8891c2e44978f9f09ee0a587
#
_cell.length_a   1.000
_cell.length_b   1.000
_cell.length_c   1.000
_cell.angle_alpha   90.00
_cell.angle_beta   90.00
_cell.angle_gamma   90.00
#
_symmetry.space_group_name_H-M   'P 1'
#
loop_
_entity.id
_entity.type
_entity.pdbx_description
1 polymer ?
#
loop_
_entity_poly.entity_id
_entity_poly.type
_entity_poly.pdbx_seq_one_letter_code
_entity_poly.pdbx_strand_id
1 'polypeptide(L)'
;MTSERLYVWAWLPGASTPIVCGVVEERRGHHRFNYGRSYLENPDAVPLYGIPLQQGAAPLPNGLTLHGTLRDALPDAWGQHVILQRLTGRSGTSGDPAELSMMTYMRESSSDRFGALDFQESPTVYVDRSDSASLADLDEAAERLQRGDPLPRTLEAAFAHGTSIGGARPKATLTEGSLHWIAKFSSPAMRHEALALFLARRMGIDTVDFKLTGVRGRDVLLVRRFDRAEGGLRFMTVSGLTMLNLDEMFGRYATYPDLLDVLTSQGNDPARIGRDLFRRIAANIVLGNSDDHARNHAALWDGRHLRLSPAFDIDPCRSPGWDSNQAMAYGREGQRASTLKGLIRCAPTYRLSVTEATDIVDQCVAAVEDNWASALEHARLTASQAGALRNIILNKGIHDHRYAPRNG
;
A
#
# COMPACT_ATOMS: atom_id res chain seq x y z
N MET A 1 23.33 -20.67 21.04
CA MET A 1 22.29 -19.79 20.54
C MET A 1 21.64 -20.52 19.37
N THR A 2 20.45 -21.05 19.56
CA THR A 2 19.65 -21.65 18.49
C THR A 2 19.24 -20.51 17.55
N SER A 3 19.67 -20.57 16.29
CA SER A 3 19.20 -19.61 15.28
C SER A 3 17.71 -19.85 15.04
N GLU A 4 16.91 -18.82 15.23
CA GLU A 4 15.49 -18.86 14.88
C GLU A 4 15.38 -18.89 13.35
N ARG A 5 14.52 -19.77 12.81
CA ARG A 5 14.31 -19.91 11.37
C ARG A 5 12.85 -20.15 11.03
N LEU A 6 12.43 -19.61 9.88
CA LEU A 6 11.12 -19.85 9.30
C LEU A 6 11.27 -20.19 7.83
N TYR A 7 10.38 -21.02 7.32
CA TYR A 7 10.34 -21.37 5.90
C TYR A 7 9.44 -20.41 5.15
N VAL A 8 9.95 -19.91 4.03
CA VAL A 8 9.22 -19.00 3.17
C VAL A 8 8.48 -19.82 2.12
N TRP A 9 7.19 -19.66 2.06
CA TRP A 9 6.31 -20.26 1.07
C TRP A 9 5.87 -19.20 0.08
N ALA A 10 5.78 -19.55 -1.20
CA ALA A 10 5.45 -18.62 -2.26
C ALA A 10 4.40 -19.23 -3.20
N TRP A 11 3.45 -18.41 -3.63
CA TRP A 11 2.57 -18.71 -4.75
C TRP A 11 3.28 -18.31 -6.02
N LEU A 12 3.58 -19.28 -6.89
CA LEU A 12 4.13 -19.00 -8.21
C LEU A 12 3.07 -18.33 -9.10
N PRO A 13 3.46 -17.59 -10.14
CA PRO A 13 2.52 -17.00 -11.08
C PRO A 13 1.56 -18.05 -11.65
N GLY A 14 0.25 -17.83 -11.48
CA GLY A 14 -0.79 -18.75 -11.92
C GLY A 14 -1.07 -19.94 -10.99
N ALA A 15 -0.35 -20.07 -9.87
CA ALA A 15 -0.59 -21.14 -8.91
C ALA A 15 -1.60 -20.71 -7.82
N SER A 16 -2.52 -21.62 -7.46
CA SER A 16 -3.48 -21.44 -6.37
C SER A 16 -2.99 -22.01 -5.03
N THR A 17 -1.92 -22.78 -5.04
CA THR A 17 -1.30 -23.38 -3.86
C THR A 17 0.16 -22.93 -3.74
N PRO A 18 0.64 -22.68 -2.52
CA PRO A 18 2.02 -22.27 -2.32
C PRO A 18 2.97 -23.47 -2.32
N ILE A 19 4.22 -23.18 -2.64
CA ILE A 19 5.34 -24.12 -2.47
C ILE A 19 6.41 -23.48 -1.58
N VAL A 20 7.20 -24.29 -0.87
CA VAL A 20 8.33 -23.79 -0.11
C VAL A 20 9.41 -23.27 -1.06
N CYS A 21 9.73 -21.97 -0.97
CA CYS A 21 10.76 -21.37 -1.82
C CYS A 21 12.11 -21.23 -1.11
N GLY A 22 12.13 -21.17 0.23
CA GLY A 22 13.39 -20.99 0.94
C GLY A 22 13.23 -20.93 2.45
N VAL A 23 14.26 -20.45 3.10
CA VAL A 23 14.34 -20.29 4.55
C VAL A 23 14.88 -18.90 4.88
N VAL A 24 14.30 -18.26 5.89
CA VAL A 24 14.82 -17.06 6.52
C VAL A 24 15.35 -17.42 7.90
N GLU A 25 16.55 -16.97 8.22
CA GLU A 25 17.22 -17.20 9.51
C GLU A 25 17.71 -15.88 10.09
N GLU A 26 17.45 -15.66 11.36
CA GLU A 26 18.04 -14.53 12.08
C GLU A 26 19.44 -14.88 12.60
N ARG A 27 20.39 -14.00 12.30
CA ARG A 27 21.77 -14.05 12.84
C ARG A 27 22.26 -12.65 13.16
N ARG A 28 22.44 -12.36 14.43
CA ARG A 28 23.01 -11.09 14.93
C ARG A 28 22.23 -9.85 14.42
N GLY A 29 20.91 -9.91 14.45
CA GLY A 29 20.03 -8.81 14.02
C GLY A 29 19.87 -8.67 12.50
N HIS A 30 20.45 -9.56 11.70
CA HIS A 30 20.26 -9.63 10.26
C HIS A 30 19.48 -10.89 9.88
N HIS A 31 18.53 -10.74 8.98
CA HIS A 31 17.69 -11.83 8.50
C HIS A 31 18.20 -12.27 7.13
N ARG A 32 18.79 -13.46 7.06
CA ARG A 32 19.33 -14.03 5.81
C ARG A 32 18.31 -14.95 5.19
N PHE A 33 18.00 -14.71 3.93
CA PHE A 33 17.16 -15.58 3.13
C PHE A 33 18.03 -16.44 2.21
N ASN A 34 17.70 -17.74 2.12
CA ASN A 34 18.29 -18.68 1.19
C ASN A 34 17.18 -19.44 0.46
N TYR A 35 17.28 -19.54 -0.86
CA TYR A 35 16.41 -20.44 -1.60
C TYR A 35 16.66 -21.91 -1.23
N GLY A 36 15.58 -22.67 -1.17
CA GLY A 36 15.66 -24.13 -1.04
C GLY A 36 16.20 -24.77 -2.32
N ARG A 37 16.96 -25.88 -2.17
CA ARG A 37 17.48 -26.61 -3.33
C ARG A 37 16.36 -27.08 -4.27
N SER A 38 15.29 -27.63 -3.71
CA SER A 38 14.12 -28.06 -4.48
C SER A 38 13.45 -26.92 -5.25
N TYR A 39 13.49 -25.70 -4.73
CA TYR A 39 12.98 -24.53 -5.43
C TYR A 39 13.89 -24.14 -6.59
N LEU A 40 15.22 -24.13 -6.38
CA LEU A 40 16.18 -23.80 -7.43
C LEU A 40 16.19 -24.83 -8.58
N GLU A 41 15.84 -26.08 -8.29
CA GLU A 41 15.71 -27.15 -9.27
C GLU A 41 14.32 -27.16 -9.97
N ASN A 42 13.37 -26.37 -9.51
CA ASN A 42 12.04 -26.27 -10.11
C ASN A 42 12.10 -25.42 -11.39
N PRO A 43 11.69 -25.96 -12.56
CA PRO A 43 11.72 -25.21 -13.82
C PRO A 43 10.77 -23.98 -13.84
N ASP A 44 9.74 -23.99 -13.00
CA ASP A 44 8.77 -22.89 -12.88
C ASP A 44 9.18 -21.88 -11.80
N ALA A 45 10.32 -22.04 -11.14
CA ALA A 45 10.78 -21.14 -10.13
C ALA A 45 11.02 -19.74 -10.68
N VAL A 46 10.50 -18.74 -9.99
CA VAL A 46 10.74 -17.32 -10.30
C VAL A 46 11.51 -16.66 -9.15
N PRO A 47 12.40 -15.69 -9.43
CA PRO A 47 13.10 -14.97 -8.37
C PRO A 47 12.11 -14.12 -7.58
N LEU A 48 12.24 -14.09 -6.26
CA LEU A 48 11.64 -13.05 -5.46
C LEU A 48 12.27 -11.71 -5.85
N TYR A 49 11.48 -10.64 -5.86
CA TYR A 49 11.98 -9.35 -6.29
C TYR A 49 13.22 -8.92 -5.49
N GLY A 50 14.27 -8.52 -6.19
CA GLY A 50 15.54 -8.11 -5.59
C GLY A 50 16.40 -9.27 -5.05
N ILE A 51 15.99 -10.53 -5.22
CA ILE A 51 16.74 -11.71 -4.76
C ILE A 51 16.94 -12.66 -5.94
N PRO A 52 18.12 -12.69 -6.57
CA PRO A 52 18.37 -13.57 -7.71
C PRO A 52 18.30 -15.06 -7.31
N LEU A 53 17.89 -15.91 -8.25
CA LEU A 53 17.89 -17.38 -8.06
C LEU A 53 19.35 -17.87 -8.03
N GLN A 54 19.84 -18.09 -6.82
CA GLN A 54 21.22 -18.59 -6.60
C GLN A 54 21.30 -19.41 -5.32
N GLN A 55 22.34 -20.24 -5.22
CA GLN A 55 22.69 -20.91 -3.96
C GLN A 55 23.31 -19.90 -2.98
N GLY A 56 22.96 -20.06 -1.71
CA GLY A 56 23.43 -19.17 -0.64
C GLY A 56 22.63 -17.87 -0.56
N ALA A 57 22.88 -17.10 0.50
CA ALA A 57 22.17 -15.86 0.75
C ALA A 57 22.63 -14.75 -0.20
N ALA A 58 21.67 -14.09 -0.84
CA ALA A 58 21.94 -12.85 -1.54
C ALA A 58 22.33 -11.73 -0.54
N PRO A 59 23.23 -10.80 -0.91
CA PRO A 59 23.56 -9.67 -0.07
C PRO A 59 22.37 -8.76 0.13
N LEU A 60 22.22 -8.22 1.34
CA LEU A 60 21.18 -7.24 1.65
C LEU A 60 21.56 -5.88 1.03
N PRO A 61 20.67 -5.24 0.28
CA PRO A 61 20.96 -3.93 -0.30
C PRO A 61 20.95 -2.82 0.76
N ASN A 62 21.74 -1.77 0.53
CA ASN A 62 21.72 -0.51 1.28
C ASN A 62 21.73 -0.64 2.82
N GLY A 63 22.38 -1.69 3.37
CA GLY A 63 22.43 -1.91 4.81
C GLY A 63 21.11 -2.35 5.45
N LEU A 64 20.14 -2.78 4.67
CA LEU A 64 18.89 -3.36 5.18
C LEU A 64 19.18 -4.58 6.06
N THR A 65 18.33 -4.82 7.05
CA THR A 65 18.41 -6.00 7.93
C THR A 65 17.58 -7.19 7.43
N LEU A 66 16.70 -6.94 6.44
CA LEU A 66 15.83 -7.91 5.78
C LEU A 66 15.59 -7.45 4.33
N HIS A 67 15.51 -8.38 3.39
CA HIS A 67 15.10 -8.06 2.02
C HIS A 67 13.70 -7.45 1.98
N GLY A 68 13.53 -6.36 1.21
CA GLY A 68 12.29 -5.61 1.12
C GLY A 68 11.09 -6.47 0.75
N THR A 69 11.25 -7.41 -0.18
CA THR A 69 10.16 -8.31 -0.60
C THR A 69 9.63 -9.20 0.54
N LEU A 70 10.49 -9.60 1.48
CA LEU A 70 10.08 -10.34 2.68
C LEU A 70 9.46 -9.39 3.72
N ARG A 71 10.00 -8.17 3.84
CA ARG A 71 9.46 -7.13 4.72
C ARG A 71 8.04 -6.72 4.31
N ASP A 72 7.76 -6.59 3.01
CA ASP A 72 6.43 -6.23 2.51
C ASP A 72 5.35 -7.26 2.90
N ALA A 73 5.74 -8.51 3.17
CA ALA A 73 4.85 -9.55 3.66
C ALA A 73 4.69 -9.55 5.20
N LEU A 74 5.33 -8.63 5.92
CA LEU A 74 5.13 -8.44 7.37
C LEU A 74 3.92 -7.55 7.63
N PRO A 75 3.32 -7.63 8.85
CA PRO A 75 2.30 -6.69 9.25
C PRO A 75 2.89 -5.27 9.35
N ASP A 76 2.06 -4.29 9.04
CA ASP A 76 2.38 -2.88 9.22
C ASP A 76 2.32 -2.43 10.69
N ALA A 77 2.51 -1.12 10.92
CA ALA A 77 2.49 -0.57 12.26
C ALA A 77 1.20 -0.91 13.04
N TRP A 78 0.03 -0.87 12.38
CA TRP A 78 -1.23 -1.27 13.01
C TRP A 78 -1.25 -2.76 13.36
N GLY A 79 -0.93 -3.62 12.40
CA GLY A 79 -0.87 -5.07 12.62
C GLY A 79 0.16 -5.47 13.68
N GLN A 80 1.30 -4.78 13.74
CA GLN A 80 2.31 -4.98 14.78
C GLN A 80 1.77 -4.65 16.17
N HIS A 81 1.04 -3.54 16.33
CA HIS A 81 0.38 -3.19 17.60
C HIS A 81 -0.63 -4.24 18.05
N VAL A 82 -1.42 -4.77 17.11
CA VAL A 82 -2.39 -5.85 17.42
C VAL A 82 -1.69 -7.11 17.91
N ILE A 83 -0.62 -7.53 17.24
CA ILE A 83 0.17 -8.70 17.64
C ILE A 83 0.83 -8.47 19.01
N LEU A 84 1.42 -7.28 19.22
CA LEU A 84 2.03 -6.92 20.49
C LEU A 84 1.00 -6.99 21.63
N GLN A 85 -0.18 -6.40 21.45
CA GLN A 85 -1.24 -6.44 22.46
C GLN A 85 -1.68 -7.88 22.76
N ARG A 86 -1.85 -8.71 21.73
CA ARG A 86 -2.21 -10.13 21.89
C ARG A 86 -1.19 -10.89 22.71
N LEU A 87 0.11 -10.69 22.46
CA LEU A 87 1.18 -11.44 23.11
C LEU A 87 1.51 -10.92 24.51
N THR A 88 1.37 -9.63 24.75
CA THR A 88 1.84 -8.99 26.00
C THR A 88 0.72 -8.42 26.87
N GLY A 89 -0.51 -8.29 26.34
CA GLY A 89 -1.63 -7.61 27.00
C GLY A 89 -1.47 -6.08 27.05
N ARG A 90 -0.39 -5.52 26.45
CA ARG A 90 -0.11 -4.07 26.46
C ARG A 90 -0.65 -3.41 25.20
N SER A 91 -1.29 -2.25 25.35
CA SER A 91 -1.90 -1.48 24.27
C SER A 91 -1.57 0.00 24.35
N GLY A 92 -1.78 0.71 23.24
CA GLY A 92 -1.57 2.16 23.16
C GLY A 92 -0.13 2.57 23.44
N THR A 93 0.06 3.59 24.26
CA THR A 93 1.38 4.15 24.61
C THR A 93 2.23 3.27 25.53
N SER A 94 1.67 2.18 26.06
CA SER A 94 2.37 1.26 26.97
C SER A 94 3.13 0.13 26.28
N GLY A 95 3.02 -0.01 24.95
CA GLY A 95 3.68 -1.05 24.17
C GLY A 95 4.38 -0.48 22.94
N ASP A 96 5.68 -0.82 22.80
CA ASP A 96 6.46 -0.48 21.61
C ASP A 96 6.54 -1.71 20.68
N PRO A 97 6.05 -1.63 19.43
CA PRO A 97 6.20 -2.73 18.46
C PRO A 97 7.65 -3.21 18.27
N ALA A 98 8.64 -2.36 18.51
CA ALA A 98 10.05 -2.72 18.44
C ALA A 98 10.50 -3.73 19.52
N GLU A 99 9.66 -4.01 20.52
CA GLU A 99 9.92 -5.04 21.53
C GLU A 99 9.83 -6.48 20.98
N LEU A 100 9.11 -6.67 19.86
CA LEU A 100 9.00 -7.96 19.21
C LEU A 100 9.95 -8.06 17.99
N SER A 101 10.54 -9.25 17.81
CA SER A 101 11.42 -9.49 16.66
C SER A 101 10.61 -9.58 15.35
N MET A 102 11.26 -9.32 14.22
CA MET A 102 10.67 -9.56 12.89
C MET A 102 10.29 -11.04 12.71
N MET A 103 11.04 -11.97 13.28
CA MET A 103 10.72 -13.41 13.26
C MET A 103 9.42 -13.69 14.01
N THR A 104 9.19 -13.00 15.13
CA THR A 104 7.90 -13.07 15.85
C THR A 104 6.76 -12.58 14.98
N TYR A 105 6.90 -11.43 14.32
CA TYR A 105 5.88 -10.93 13.41
C TYR A 105 5.64 -11.85 12.22
N MET A 106 6.68 -12.48 11.66
CA MET A 106 6.54 -13.49 10.60
C MET A 106 5.73 -14.70 11.06
N ARG A 107 5.94 -15.18 12.29
CA ARG A 107 5.27 -16.34 12.86
C ARG A 107 3.82 -16.03 13.23
N GLU A 108 3.60 -14.92 13.90
CA GLU A 108 2.34 -14.58 14.57
C GLU A 108 1.30 -13.93 13.69
N SER A 109 1.67 -13.44 12.51
CA SER A 109 0.71 -12.86 11.57
C SER A 109 0.00 -13.91 10.72
N SER A 110 -1.16 -13.55 10.21
CA SER A 110 -2.00 -14.37 9.33
C SER A 110 -1.28 -14.80 8.05
N SER A 111 -1.76 -15.86 7.42
CA SER A 111 -1.35 -16.26 6.07
C SER A 111 -1.92 -15.38 4.95
N ASP A 112 -2.89 -14.51 5.26
CA ASP A 112 -3.44 -13.55 4.29
C ASP A 112 -2.63 -12.26 4.23
N ARG A 113 -1.37 -12.36 3.83
CA ARG A 113 -0.38 -11.28 3.76
C ARG A 113 -0.50 -10.47 2.47
N PHE A 114 0.17 -9.34 2.43
CA PHE A 114 0.38 -8.59 1.19
C PHE A 114 1.26 -9.38 0.23
N GLY A 115 0.83 -9.48 -1.03
CA GLY A 115 1.53 -10.24 -2.05
C GLY A 115 1.31 -11.76 -1.95
N ALA A 116 2.31 -12.52 -2.39
CA ALA A 116 2.23 -13.96 -2.60
C ALA A 116 3.24 -14.74 -1.76
N LEU A 117 3.56 -14.27 -0.56
CA LEU A 117 4.46 -14.95 0.39
C LEU A 117 3.76 -15.28 1.70
N ASP A 118 4.23 -16.34 2.36
CA ASP A 118 3.90 -16.66 3.76
C ASP A 118 5.12 -17.27 4.46
N PHE A 119 5.10 -17.24 5.80
CA PHE A 119 6.15 -17.78 6.66
C PHE A 119 5.59 -18.91 7.51
N GLN A 120 6.25 -20.05 7.49
CA GLN A 120 5.81 -21.28 8.15
C GLN A 120 6.94 -21.90 8.98
N GLU A 121 6.59 -22.67 10.00
CA GLU A 121 7.57 -23.40 10.81
C GLU A 121 8.02 -24.71 10.13
N SER A 122 7.26 -25.23 9.18
CA SER A 122 7.54 -26.46 8.47
C SER A 122 7.91 -26.22 7.01
N PRO A 123 8.92 -26.93 6.45
CA PRO A 123 9.20 -26.92 5.02
C PRO A 123 8.32 -27.84 4.20
N THR A 124 7.53 -28.71 4.85
CA THR A 124 6.80 -29.78 4.18
C THR A 124 5.30 -29.73 4.41
N VAL A 125 4.85 -29.02 5.44
CA VAL A 125 3.45 -28.89 5.81
C VAL A 125 3.10 -27.41 5.82
N TYR A 126 2.21 -27.01 4.90
CA TYR A 126 1.64 -25.66 4.91
C TYR A 126 0.38 -25.65 5.77
N VAL A 127 0.30 -24.72 6.71
CA VAL A 127 -0.86 -24.48 7.55
C VAL A 127 -1.40 -23.09 7.24
N ASP A 128 -2.59 -23.05 6.64
CA ASP A 128 -3.27 -21.76 6.43
C ASP A 128 -3.76 -21.21 7.78
N ARG A 129 -3.32 -20.01 8.13
CA ARG A 129 -3.68 -19.28 9.35
C ARG A 129 -4.60 -18.09 9.02
N SER A 130 -5.25 -18.11 7.87
CA SER A 130 -6.26 -17.12 7.51
C SER A 130 -7.65 -17.60 7.97
N ASP A 131 -8.21 -16.94 8.98
CA ASP A 131 -9.59 -17.13 9.38
C ASP A 131 -10.49 -16.02 8.85
N SER A 132 -11.76 -16.35 8.64
CA SER A 132 -12.77 -15.37 8.25
C SER A 132 -13.46 -14.81 9.50
N ALA A 133 -13.39 -13.50 9.67
CA ALA A 133 -14.18 -12.80 10.66
C ALA A 133 -15.34 -12.04 10.00
N SER A 134 -16.43 -11.85 10.73
CA SER A 134 -17.50 -10.99 10.21
C SER A 134 -17.08 -9.52 10.24
N LEU A 135 -17.62 -8.72 9.30
CA LEU A 135 -17.35 -7.29 9.29
C LEU A 135 -17.75 -6.60 10.60
N ALA A 136 -18.80 -7.12 11.29
CA ALA A 136 -19.24 -6.58 12.56
C ALA A 136 -18.23 -6.86 13.70
N ASP A 137 -17.65 -8.05 13.72
CA ASP A 137 -16.62 -8.41 14.71
C ASP A 137 -15.35 -7.58 14.49
N LEU A 138 -14.96 -7.39 13.24
CA LEU A 138 -13.80 -6.57 12.87
C LEU A 138 -14.01 -5.09 13.25
N ASP A 139 -15.21 -4.53 13.02
CA ASP A 139 -15.53 -3.17 13.41
C ASP A 139 -15.55 -2.99 14.94
N GLU A 140 -16.10 -3.95 15.69
CA GLU A 140 -16.06 -3.91 17.16
C GLU A 140 -14.63 -3.99 17.70
N ALA A 141 -13.82 -4.89 17.16
CA ALA A 141 -12.42 -5.03 17.54
C ALA A 141 -11.63 -3.76 17.25
N ALA A 142 -11.80 -3.15 16.06
CA ALA A 142 -11.17 -1.89 15.69
C ALA A 142 -11.53 -0.75 16.65
N GLU A 143 -12.80 -0.66 17.05
CA GLU A 143 -13.29 0.34 18.00
C GLU A 143 -12.67 0.16 19.40
N ARG A 144 -12.63 -1.08 19.91
CA ARG A 144 -12.03 -1.40 21.21
C ARG A 144 -10.53 -1.05 21.23
N LEU A 145 -9.81 -1.45 20.20
CA LEU A 145 -8.38 -1.13 20.07
C LEU A 145 -8.10 0.37 20.02
N GLN A 146 -8.94 1.15 19.33
CA GLN A 146 -8.81 2.62 19.30
C GLN A 146 -9.01 3.27 20.66
N ARG A 147 -9.86 2.67 21.52
CA ARG A 147 -10.09 3.10 22.90
C ARG A 147 -9.03 2.60 23.88
N GLY A 148 -8.17 1.68 23.46
CA GLY A 148 -7.22 1.00 24.34
C GLY A 148 -7.86 -0.09 25.19
N ASP A 149 -9.09 -0.52 24.86
CA ASP A 149 -9.81 -1.57 25.56
C ASP A 149 -9.26 -2.96 25.19
N PRO A 150 -9.20 -3.91 26.13
CA PRO A 150 -8.79 -5.27 25.82
C PRO A 150 -9.79 -5.96 24.88
N LEU A 151 -9.26 -6.77 23.96
CA LEU A 151 -10.09 -7.59 23.09
C LEU A 151 -10.56 -8.87 23.82
N PRO A 152 -11.83 -9.26 23.71
CA PRO A 152 -12.27 -10.61 24.04
C PRO A 152 -11.57 -11.63 23.12
N ARG A 153 -11.31 -12.85 23.63
CA ARG A 153 -10.60 -13.91 22.87
C ARG A 153 -11.20 -14.20 21.51
N THR A 154 -12.52 -14.11 21.37
CA THR A 154 -13.23 -14.29 20.09
C THR A 154 -12.88 -13.21 19.08
N LEU A 155 -12.75 -11.96 19.52
CA LEU A 155 -12.35 -10.84 18.65
C LEU A 155 -10.83 -10.79 18.43
N GLU A 156 -10.02 -11.26 19.39
CA GLU A 156 -8.58 -11.41 19.22
C GLU A 156 -8.24 -12.34 18.04
N ALA A 157 -8.89 -13.50 17.99
CA ALA A 157 -8.72 -14.45 16.89
C ALA A 157 -9.15 -13.82 15.56
N ALA A 158 -10.37 -13.26 15.50
CA ALA A 158 -10.92 -12.61 14.33
C ALA A 158 -10.01 -11.50 13.78
N PHE A 159 -9.47 -10.67 14.68
CA PHE A 159 -8.67 -9.51 14.29
C PHE A 159 -7.21 -9.84 13.97
N ALA A 160 -6.61 -10.82 14.67
CA ALA A 160 -5.25 -11.27 14.42
C ALA A 160 -5.07 -11.79 12.98
N HIS A 161 -6.12 -12.33 12.39
CA HIS A 161 -6.11 -12.84 11.03
C HIS A 161 -6.26 -11.76 9.95
N GLY A 162 -6.78 -10.56 10.30
CA GLY A 162 -7.02 -9.47 9.35
C GLY A 162 -5.96 -8.38 9.26
N THR A 163 -4.89 -8.42 10.06
CA THR A 163 -4.01 -7.27 10.29
C THR A 163 -2.70 -7.27 9.47
N SER A 164 -2.56 -8.15 8.51
CA SER A 164 -1.31 -8.30 7.73
C SER A 164 -1.13 -7.28 6.59
N ILE A 165 -1.93 -6.21 6.52
CA ILE A 165 -1.92 -5.25 5.39
C ILE A 165 -1.73 -3.81 5.86
N GLY A 166 -0.82 -3.11 5.18
CA GLY A 166 -0.16 -1.85 5.48
C GLY A 166 -0.97 -0.60 5.89
N GLY A 167 -0.42 0.23 6.79
CA GLY A 167 -0.83 1.59 7.20
C GLY A 167 -1.11 1.75 8.69
N ALA A 168 -1.23 3.02 9.15
CA ALA A 168 -1.35 3.36 10.57
C ALA A 168 -2.79 3.32 11.13
N ARG A 169 -3.82 3.24 10.28
CA ARG A 169 -5.23 3.24 10.69
C ARG A 169 -5.79 1.83 10.81
N PRO A 170 -6.83 1.60 11.66
CA PRO A 170 -7.49 0.31 11.80
C PRO A 170 -8.00 -0.23 10.49
N LYS A 171 -7.56 -1.42 10.13
CA LYS A 171 -7.99 -2.14 8.95
C LYS A 171 -7.88 -3.65 9.15
N ALA A 172 -8.62 -4.39 8.35
CA ALA A 172 -8.59 -5.84 8.37
C ALA A 172 -8.89 -6.42 6.99
N THR A 173 -8.46 -7.64 6.74
CA THR A 173 -8.86 -8.37 5.53
C THR A 173 -10.24 -9.00 5.72
N LEU A 174 -11.00 -9.05 4.63
CA LEU A 174 -12.33 -9.64 4.57
C LEU A 174 -12.49 -10.39 3.24
N THR A 175 -13.07 -11.58 3.29
CA THR A 175 -13.43 -12.34 2.10
C THR A 175 -14.95 -12.35 1.93
N GLU A 176 -15.43 -11.98 0.75
CA GLU A 176 -16.84 -11.98 0.36
C GLU A 176 -16.99 -12.80 -0.93
N GLY A 177 -17.43 -14.05 -0.81
CA GLY A 177 -17.41 -14.99 -1.93
C GLY A 177 -15.99 -15.26 -2.43
N SER A 178 -15.71 -15.00 -3.70
CA SER A 178 -14.36 -15.10 -4.30
C SER A 178 -13.56 -13.79 -4.22
N LEU A 179 -14.13 -12.73 -3.65
CA LEU A 179 -13.52 -11.40 -3.61
C LEU A 179 -12.82 -11.16 -2.27
N HIS A 180 -11.63 -10.62 -2.34
CA HIS A 180 -10.82 -10.25 -1.17
C HIS A 180 -10.79 -8.73 -1.03
N TRP A 181 -11.08 -8.25 0.18
CA TRP A 181 -11.19 -6.85 0.52
C TRP A 181 -10.28 -6.48 1.69
N ILE A 182 -9.90 -5.21 1.73
CA ILE A 182 -9.39 -4.54 2.91
C ILE A 182 -10.53 -3.69 3.43
N ALA A 183 -10.99 -3.98 4.64
CA ALA A 183 -11.94 -3.16 5.37
C ALA A 183 -11.20 -2.10 6.17
N LYS A 184 -11.47 -0.83 5.92
CA LYS A 184 -10.91 0.31 6.64
C LYS A 184 -11.99 0.90 7.55
N PHE A 185 -11.67 1.00 8.85
CA PHE A 185 -12.57 1.46 9.91
C PHE A 185 -12.09 2.80 10.43
N SER A 186 -12.71 3.88 10.15
CA SER A 186 -12.40 5.20 10.75
C SER A 186 -13.13 6.32 10.00
N SER A 187 -14.40 6.46 10.25
CA SER A 187 -15.16 7.60 9.76
C SER A 187 -14.68 8.90 10.44
N PRO A 188 -14.53 10.06 9.79
CA PRO A 188 -15.00 10.39 8.44
C PRO A 188 -13.97 10.15 7.32
N ALA A 189 -12.71 9.84 7.64
CA ALA A 189 -11.63 9.69 6.65
C ALA A 189 -11.98 8.67 5.53
N MET A 190 -12.76 7.64 5.84
CA MET A 190 -13.18 6.61 4.86
C MET A 190 -14.06 7.18 3.75
N ARG A 191 -14.91 8.16 4.07
CA ARG A 191 -15.72 8.87 3.08
C ARG A 191 -14.87 9.80 2.21
N HIS A 192 -13.84 10.41 2.80
CA HIS A 192 -12.89 11.27 2.07
C HIS A 192 -12.07 10.44 1.06
N GLU A 193 -11.56 9.28 1.49
CA GLU A 193 -10.86 8.36 0.61
C GLU A 193 -11.77 7.81 -0.51
N ALA A 194 -13.02 7.45 -0.20
CA ALA A 194 -14.00 7.02 -1.19
C ALA A 194 -14.27 8.11 -2.24
N LEU A 195 -14.43 9.36 -1.83
CA LEU A 195 -14.57 10.50 -2.73
C LEU A 195 -13.34 10.66 -3.62
N ALA A 196 -12.14 10.60 -3.03
CA ALA A 196 -10.88 10.77 -3.75
C ALA A 196 -10.65 9.66 -4.78
N LEU A 197 -10.91 8.39 -4.42
CA LEU A 197 -10.82 7.26 -5.34
C LEU A 197 -11.83 7.38 -6.50
N PHE A 198 -13.07 7.84 -6.21
CA PHE A 198 -14.05 8.10 -7.25
C PHE A 198 -13.56 9.17 -8.23
N LEU A 199 -13.08 10.31 -7.75
CA LEU A 199 -12.56 11.39 -8.57
C LEU A 199 -11.29 10.99 -9.33
N ALA A 200 -10.35 10.28 -8.69
CA ALA A 200 -9.14 9.78 -9.33
C ALA A 200 -9.47 8.86 -10.53
N ARG A 201 -10.50 8.02 -10.41
CA ARG A 201 -11.00 7.20 -11.52
C ARG A 201 -11.54 8.07 -12.66
N ARG A 202 -12.23 9.16 -12.36
CA ARG A 202 -12.71 10.15 -13.36
C ARG A 202 -11.58 10.93 -14.01
N MET A 203 -10.45 11.07 -13.33
CA MET A 203 -9.20 11.62 -13.89
C MET A 203 -8.46 10.65 -14.82
N GLY A 204 -8.98 9.44 -15.04
CA GLY A 204 -8.37 8.41 -15.87
C GLY A 204 -7.25 7.64 -15.18
N ILE A 205 -7.22 7.61 -13.85
CA ILE A 205 -6.31 6.77 -13.07
C ILE A 205 -6.93 5.39 -12.90
N ASP A 206 -6.14 4.36 -13.15
CA ASP A 206 -6.48 2.99 -12.75
C ASP A 206 -6.42 2.92 -11.23
N THR A 207 -7.58 2.80 -10.58
CA THR A 207 -7.71 2.73 -9.12
C THR A 207 -8.24 1.36 -8.70
N VAL A 208 -7.94 0.97 -7.47
CA VAL A 208 -8.58 -0.20 -6.86
C VAL A 208 -10.10 -0.06 -6.86
N ASP A 209 -10.82 -1.19 -6.97
CA ASP A 209 -12.25 -1.18 -6.75
C ASP A 209 -12.56 -0.94 -5.27
N PHE A 210 -13.64 -0.22 -5.00
CA PHE A 210 -14.01 0.13 -3.63
C PHE A 210 -15.53 0.28 -3.50
N LYS A 211 -16.01 0.10 -2.28
CA LYS A 211 -17.41 0.37 -1.92
C LYS A 211 -17.52 0.83 -0.46
N LEU A 212 -18.43 1.75 -0.18
CA LEU A 212 -18.84 2.07 1.18
C LEU A 212 -19.97 1.14 1.61
N THR A 213 -19.82 0.53 2.77
CA THR A 213 -20.86 -0.29 3.39
C THR A 213 -21.15 0.18 4.81
N GLY A 214 -22.34 -0.12 5.33
CA GLY A 214 -22.71 0.22 6.70
C GLY A 214 -22.57 -0.99 7.61
N VAL A 215 -21.94 -0.80 8.77
CA VAL A 215 -21.91 -1.79 9.84
C VAL A 215 -22.10 -1.10 11.19
N ARG A 216 -22.99 -1.64 12.05
CA ARG A 216 -23.25 -1.08 13.38
C ARG A 216 -23.52 0.45 13.38
N GLY A 217 -24.15 0.97 12.30
CA GLY A 217 -24.46 2.40 12.13
C GLY A 217 -23.27 3.28 11.69
N ARG A 218 -22.15 2.68 11.35
CA ARG A 218 -20.94 3.39 10.85
C ARG A 218 -20.62 2.99 9.41
N ASP A 219 -19.97 3.88 8.68
CA ASP A 219 -19.46 3.55 7.34
C ASP A 219 -18.09 2.89 7.44
N VAL A 220 -17.93 1.84 6.66
CA VAL A 220 -16.68 1.11 6.44
C VAL A 220 -16.36 1.18 4.96
N LEU A 221 -15.13 1.54 4.63
CA LEU A 221 -14.63 1.51 3.26
C LEU A 221 -14.03 0.13 2.98
N LEU A 222 -14.62 -0.58 2.03
CA LEU A 222 -14.06 -1.81 1.47
C LEU A 222 -13.26 -1.48 0.22
N VAL A 223 -11.98 -1.84 0.22
CA VAL A 223 -11.06 -1.67 -0.91
C VAL A 223 -10.67 -3.04 -1.42
N ARG A 224 -10.90 -3.30 -2.72
CA ARG A 224 -10.58 -4.60 -3.31
C ARG A 224 -9.08 -4.81 -3.39
N ARG A 225 -8.63 -5.98 -2.99
CA ARG A 225 -7.24 -6.38 -3.10
C ARG A 225 -6.87 -6.65 -4.55
N PHE A 226 -5.82 -5.99 -5.03
CA PHE A 226 -5.29 -6.16 -6.38
C PHE A 226 -4.25 -7.30 -6.46
N ASP A 227 -3.77 -7.74 -5.31
CA ASP A 227 -2.82 -8.85 -5.18
C ASP A 227 -3.50 -10.23 -5.01
N ARG A 228 -4.82 -10.27 -5.19
CA ARG A 228 -5.66 -11.47 -5.12
C ARG A 228 -6.52 -11.58 -6.36
N ALA A 229 -6.72 -12.82 -6.85
CA ALA A 229 -7.69 -13.14 -7.88
C ALA A 229 -8.53 -14.35 -7.47
N GLU A 230 -9.56 -14.64 -8.27
CA GLU A 230 -10.42 -15.79 -8.05
C GLU A 230 -9.62 -17.10 -8.13
N GLY A 231 -10.14 -18.14 -7.48
CA GLY A 231 -9.49 -19.45 -7.47
C GLY A 231 -8.26 -19.55 -6.56
N GLY A 232 -8.09 -18.64 -5.61
CA GLY A 232 -6.96 -18.67 -4.66
C GLY A 232 -5.64 -18.15 -5.21
N LEU A 233 -5.68 -17.49 -6.37
CA LEU A 233 -4.48 -16.93 -7.00
C LEU A 233 -3.98 -15.73 -6.20
N ARG A 234 -2.65 -15.67 -6.02
CA ARG A 234 -1.95 -14.55 -5.40
C ARG A 234 -0.88 -14.01 -6.35
N PHE A 235 -0.73 -12.69 -6.37
CA PHE A 235 0.28 -12.03 -7.18
C PHE A 235 1.42 -11.55 -6.29
N MET A 236 2.66 -11.87 -6.65
CA MET A 236 3.82 -11.28 -6.00
C MET A 236 3.74 -9.76 -6.16
N THR A 237 3.83 -9.07 -5.05
CA THR A 237 3.64 -7.63 -5.00
C THR A 237 4.75 -7.01 -4.18
N VAL A 238 5.26 -5.88 -4.63
CA VAL A 238 6.34 -5.14 -3.97
C VAL A 238 5.96 -3.68 -3.81
N SER A 239 6.27 -3.12 -2.65
CA SER A 239 6.03 -1.71 -2.36
C SER A 239 7.06 -0.79 -3.02
N GLY A 240 6.77 0.50 -3.13
CA GLY A 240 7.72 1.51 -3.57
C GLY A 240 8.98 1.56 -2.72
N LEU A 241 8.87 1.34 -1.40
CA LEU A 241 10.03 1.24 -0.52
C LEU A 241 10.94 0.09 -0.93
N THR A 242 10.36 -1.06 -1.23
CA THR A 242 11.11 -2.24 -1.68
C THR A 242 11.73 -2.04 -3.05
N MET A 243 11.00 -1.43 -3.99
CA MET A 243 11.53 -1.08 -5.30
C MET A 243 12.75 -0.14 -5.20
N LEU A 244 12.73 0.79 -4.24
CA LEU A 244 13.81 1.76 -4.01
C LEU A 244 14.92 1.24 -3.06
N ASN A 245 14.80 0.01 -2.56
CA ASN A 245 15.71 -0.55 -1.54
C ASN A 245 15.86 0.35 -0.30
N LEU A 246 14.76 0.95 0.14
CA LEU A 246 14.70 1.78 1.34
C LEU A 246 14.05 1.01 2.49
N ASP A 247 14.42 1.34 3.73
CA ASP A 247 13.67 0.96 4.92
C ASP A 247 12.67 2.07 5.32
N GLU A 248 11.89 1.81 6.38
CA GLU A 248 10.90 2.76 6.89
C GLU A 248 11.52 4.11 7.31
N MET A 249 12.69 4.07 7.93
CA MET A 249 13.37 5.27 8.43
C MET A 249 13.83 6.18 7.30
N PHE A 250 14.18 5.57 6.17
CA PHE A 250 14.66 6.25 4.96
C PHE A 250 13.57 6.51 3.92
N GLY A 251 12.34 6.08 4.16
CA GLY A 251 11.19 6.32 3.26
C GLY A 251 10.98 7.78 2.86
N ARG A 252 11.35 8.73 3.74
CA ARG A 252 11.30 10.18 3.48
C ARG A 252 12.21 10.66 2.34
N TYR A 253 13.19 9.85 1.94
CA TYR A 253 14.10 10.15 0.83
C TYR A 253 13.61 9.59 -0.50
N ALA A 254 12.53 8.83 -0.50
CA ALA A 254 11.91 8.34 -1.73
C ALA A 254 11.46 9.50 -2.63
N THR A 255 11.67 9.35 -3.93
CA THR A 255 11.20 10.32 -4.93
C THR A 255 10.42 9.60 -6.04
N TYR A 256 9.50 10.32 -6.69
CA TYR A 256 8.83 9.81 -7.88
C TYR A 256 9.77 9.57 -9.07
N PRO A 257 10.80 10.43 -9.32
CA PRO A 257 11.79 10.14 -10.34
C PRO A 257 12.55 8.83 -10.13
N ASP A 258 12.94 8.49 -8.88
CA ASP A 258 13.62 7.23 -8.60
C ASP A 258 12.67 6.04 -8.80
N LEU A 259 11.41 6.16 -8.37
CA LEU A 259 10.40 5.16 -8.60
C LEU A 259 10.12 4.97 -10.10
N LEU A 260 10.07 6.06 -10.88
CA LEU A 260 9.94 6.03 -12.32
C LEU A 260 11.12 5.29 -12.98
N ASP A 261 12.34 5.56 -12.55
CA ASP A 261 13.54 4.91 -13.09
C ASP A 261 13.50 3.38 -12.88
N VAL A 262 13.12 2.92 -11.69
CA VAL A 262 12.93 1.48 -11.42
C VAL A 262 11.82 0.90 -12.29
N LEU A 263 10.64 1.50 -12.30
CA LEU A 263 9.49 1.01 -13.07
C LEU A 263 9.72 1.02 -14.57
N THR A 264 10.48 2.00 -15.12
CA THR A 264 10.79 2.05 -16.55
C THR A 264 11.89 1.10 -16.94
N SER A 265 12.84 0.81 -16.06
CA SER A 265 13.92 -0.14 -16.35
C SER A 265 13.46 -1.61 -16.27
N GLN A 266 12.45 -1.90 -15.47
CA GLN A 266 11.95 -3.26 -15.22
C GLN A 266 10.51 -3.49 -15.72
N GLY A 267 9.85 -2.49 -16.27
CA GLY A 267 8.49 -2.58 -16.81
C GLY A 267 8.46 -2.75 -18.33
N ASN A 268 7.28 -3.10 -18.84
CA ASN A 268 7.09 -3.39 -20.27
C ASN A 268 6.77 -2.15 -21.12
N ASP A 269 6.31 -1.03 -20.51
CA ASP A 269 5.88 0.18 -21.23
C ASP A 269 6.34 1.44 -20.50
N PRO A 270 7.60 1.85 -20.71
CA PRO A 270 8.17 3.02 -20.05
C PRO A 270 7.44 4.35 -20.33
N ALA A 271 6.88 4.52 -21.50
CA ALA A 271 6.17 5.76 -21.86
C ALA A 271 4.84 5.87 -21.11
N ARG A 272 4.11 4.75 -21.02
CA ARG A 272 2.87 4.68 -20.25
C ARG A 272 3.11 4.91 -18.75
N ILE A 273 4.15 4.30 -18.20
CA ILE A 273 4.51 4.45 -16.77
C ILE A 273 4.77 5.91 -16.40
N GLY A 274 5.53 6.64 -17.23
CA GLY A 274 5.79 8.06 -17.00
C GLY A 274 4.50 8.89 -16.98
N ARG A 275 3.61 8.67 -17.95
CA ARG A 275 2.31 9.32 -18.03
C ARG A 275 1.40 8.98 -16.84
N ASP A 276 1.37 7.71 -16.44
CA ASP A 276 0.54 7.24 -15.32
C ASP A 276 1.02 7.83 -13.99
N LEU A 277 2.33 7.85 -13.71
CA LEU A 277 2.88 8.48 -12.51
C LEU A 277 2.65 9.98 -12.50
N PHE A 278 2.88 10.68 -13.61
CA PHE A 278 2.61 12.13 -13.70
C PHE A 278 1.15 12.44 -13.40
N ARG A 279 0.21 11.66 -13.95
CA ARG A 279 -1.23 11.80 -13.69
C ARG A 279 -1.58 11.54 -12.22
N ARG A 280 -0.95 10.55 -11.56
CA ARG A 280 -1.15 10.30 -10.12
C ARG A 280 -0.67 11.47 -9.28
N ILE A 281 0.49 12.04 -9.60
CA ILE A 281 1.00 13.24 -8.90
C ILE A 281 0.07 14.43 -9.10
N ALA A 282 -0.39 14.67 -10.33
CA ALA A 282 -1.37 15.72 -10.62
C ALA A 282 -2.66 15.53 -9.81
N ALA A 283 -3.19 14.31 -9.75
CA ALA A 283 -4.36 13.97 -8.95
C ALA A 283 -4.12 14.19 -7.45
N ASN A 284 -2.99 13.78 -6.91
CA ASN A 284 -2.65 14.02 -5.50
C ASN A 284 -2.60 15.52 -5.16
N ILE A 285 -2.04 16.34 -6.04
CA ILE A 285 -2.03 17.79 -5.87
C ILE A 285 -3.47 18.35 -5.92
N VAL A 286 -4.26 17.96 -6.92
CA VAL A 286 -5.65 18.41 -7.12
C VAL A 286 -6.55 17.99 -5.97
N LEU A 287 -6.42 16.75 -5.50
CA LEU A 287 -7.23 16.19 -4.41
C LEU A 287 -6.73 16.60 -3.02
N GLY A 288 -5.57 17.23 -2.92
CA GLY A 288 -4.98 17.62 -1.63
C GLY A 288 -4.46 16.43 -0.84
N ASN A 289 -4.10 15.33 -1.49
CA ASN A 289 -3.36 14.24 -0.88
C ASN A 289 -1.87 14.61 -0.83
N SER A 290 -1.40 15.07 0.31
CA SER A 290 0.02 15.44 0.51
C SER A 290 0.85 14.34 1.15
N ASP A 291 0.23 13.23 1.57
CA ASP A 291 0.88 12.11 2.26
C ASP A 291 1.13 10.90 1.33
N ASP A 292 1.25 11.16 0.03
CA ASP A 292 1.53 10.09 -0.94
C ASP A 292 3.01 9.68 -0.88
N HIS A 293 3.30 8.73 -0.01
CA HIS A 293 4.63 8.20 0.25
C HIS A 293 4.89 6.88 -0.49
N ALA A 294 6.14 6.39 -0.48
CA ALA A 294 6.53 5.20 -1.26
C ALA A 294 5.75 3.92 -0.92
N ARG A 295 5.14 3.80 0.27
CA ARG A 295 4.27 2.66 0.60
C ARG A 295 2.89 2.72 -0.07
N ASN A 296 2.47 3.89 -0.55
CA ASN A 296 1.22 4.06 -1.29
C ASN A 296 1.38 3.71 -2.79
N HIS A 297 2.59 3.28 -3.17
CA HIS A 297 2.90 2.75 -4.48
C HIS A 297 3.29 1.28 -4.38
N ALA A 298 2.79 0.47 -5.29
CA ALA A 298 3.14 -0.93 -5.42
C ALA A 298 3.22 -1.36 -6.88
N ALA A 299 3.92 -2.45 -7.12
CA ALA A 299 3.94 -3.10 -8.42
C ALA A 299 3.78 -4.62 -8.26
N LEU A 300 3.15 -5.24 -9.25
CA LEU A 300 3.06 -6.67 -9.38
C LEU A 300 4.32 -7.16 -10.08
N TRP A 301 4.90 -8.24 -9.55
CA TRP A 301 6.11 -8.86 -10.05
C TRP A 301 5.82 -10.25 -10.60
N ASP A 302 6.14 -10.51 -11.86
CA ASP A 302 5.93 -11.80 -12.52
C ASP A 302 7.19 -12.68 -12.60
N GLY A 303 8.28 -12.24 -11.96
CA GLY A 303 9.60 -12.87 -12.03
C GLY A 303 10.54 -12.22 -13.04
N ARG A 304 10.04 -11.30 -13.89
CA ARG A 304 10.81 -10.59 -14.92
C ARG A 304 10.49 -9.10 -15.00
N HIS A 305 9.21 -8.77 -14.88
CA HIS A 305 8.73 -7.41 -15.13
C HIS A 305 7.88 -6.91 -13.97
N LEU A 306 8.02 -5.62 -13.71
CA LEU A 306 7.15 -4.88 -12.81
C LEU A 306 5.97 -4.30 -13.59
N ARG A 307 4.77 -4.45 -13.05
CA ARG A 307 3.56 -3.76 -13.51
C ARG A 307 3.01 -2.93 -12.38
N LEU A 308 2.95 -1.61 -12.58
CA LEU A 308 2.41 -0.68 -11.59
C LEU A 308 1.00 -1.12 -11.17
N SER A 309 0.74 -1.16 -9.86
CA SER A 309 -0.57 -1.53 -9.31
C SER A 309 -1.61 -0.46 -9.62
N PRO A 310 -2.92 -0.77 -9.54
CA PRO A 310 -3.93 0.27 -9.39
C PRO A 310 -3.58 1.20 -8.23
N ALA A 311 -3.99 2.48 -8.31
CA ALA A 311 -3.77 3.45 -7.25
C ALA A 311 -4.71 3.17 -6.06
N PHE A 312 -4.21 3.34 -4.85
CA PHE A 312 -4.90 3.14 -3.58
C PHE A 312 -4.43 4.15 -2.54
N ASP A 313 -5.16 4.26 -1.44
CA ASP A 313 -4.81 5.10 -0.29
C ASP A 313 -4.67 6.59 -0.66
N ILE A 314 -5.61 7.10 -1.44
CA ILE A 314 -5.69 8.51 -1.83
C ILE A 314 -6.58 9.22 -0.80
N ASP A 315 -5.97 9.93 0.14
CA ASP A 315 -6.70 10.61 1.23
C ASP A 315 -6.48 12.13 1.15
N PRO A 316 -7.54 12.93 0.97
CA PRO A 316 -7.48 14.38 1.08
C PRO A 316 -7.14 14.81 2.52
N CYS A 317 -5.84 14.92 2.82
CA CYS A 317 -5.33 15.16 4.19
C CYS A 317 -4.53 16.46 4.33
N ARG A 318 -4.59 17.34 3.33
CA ARG A 318 -3.82 18.58 3.33
C ARG A 318 -4.13 19.43 4.55
N SER A 319 -3.09 19.86 5.26
CA SER A 319 -3.22 20.87 6.30
C SER A 319 -3.77 22.18 5.73
N PRO A 320 -4.64 22.91 6.45
CA PRO A 320 -5.09 24.21 6.03
C PRO A 320 -3.89 25.16 5.86
N GLY A 321 -3.68 25.71 4.68
CA GLY A 321 -2.57 26.61 4.40
C GLY A 321 -2.24 26.71 2.91
N TRP A 322 -1.50 27.75 2.52
CA TRP A 322 -1.17 28.03 1.13
C TRP A 322 0.04 27.22 0.66
N ASP A 323 0.97 26.89 1.58
CA ASP A 323 2.20 26.18 1.28
C ASP A 323 2.11 24.73 1.80
N SER A 324 1.94 23.79 0.92
CA SER A 324 2.07 22.37 1.23
C SER A 324 3.02 21.70 0.25
N ASN A 325 3.70 20.66 0.73
CA ASN A 325 4.59 19.84 -0.05
C ASN A 325 4.00 18.43 -0.19
N GLN A 326 4.30 17.77 -1.29
CA GLN A 326 4.10 16.34 -1.42
C GLN A 326 5.10 15.58 -0.54
N ALA A 327 4.74 14.43 -0.01
CA ALA A 327 5.64 13.59 0.79
C ALA A 327 6.86 13.17 -0.03
N MET A 328 6.67 12.82 -1.30
CA MET A 328 7.75 12.52 -2.23
C MET A 328 8.01 13.70 -3.18
N ALA A 329 9.29 13.95 -3.48
CA ALA A 329 9.66 14.90 -4.52
C ALA A 329 9.26 14.37 -5.89
N TYR A 330 8.68 15.25 -6.74
CA TYR A 330 8.30 14.90 -8.11
C TYR A 330 9.30 15.41 -9.17
N GLY A 331 10.26 16.21 -8.78
CA GLY A 331 11.34 16.68 -9.64
C GLY A 331 12.70 16.15 -9.17
N ARG A 332 13.64 16.00 -10.10
CA ARG A 332 14.99 15.46 -9.81
C ARG A 332 15.84 16.36 -8.92
N GLU A 333 15.51 17.64 -8.82
CA GLU A 333 16.18 18.61 -7.93
C GLU A 333 15.44 18.79 -6.60
N GLY A 334 14.52 17.84 -6.25
CA GLY A 334 13.78 17.86 -4.99
C GLY A 334 12.50 18.69 -5.00
N GLN A 335 12.00 19.09 -6.18
CA GLN A 335 10.71 19.80 -6.28
C GLN A 335 9.59 18.94 -5.71
N ARG A 336 8.88 19.49 -4.72
CA ARG A 336 7.77 18.83 -4.00
C ARG A 336 6.60 19.74 -3.65
N ALA A 337 6.68 21.03 -4.00
CA ALA A 337 5.58 21.97 -3.72
C ALA A 337 4.27 21.48 -4.36
N SER A 338 3.17 21.45 -3.61
CA SER A 338 1.86 21.02 -4.10
C SER A 338 1.24 22.03 -5.07
N THR A 339 1.91 22.26 -6.22
CA THR A 339 1.49 23.21 -7.24
C THR A 339 1.52 22.58 -8.64
N LEU A 340 0.43 22.78 -9.39
CA LEU A 340 0.30 22.23 -10.74
C LEU A 340 1.34 22.81 -11.71
N LYS A 341 1.64 24.10 -11.59
CA LYS A 341 2.68 24.75 -12.40
C LYS A 341 4.08 24.18 -12.12
N GLY A 342 4.39 23.89 -10.86
CA GLY A 342 5.63 23.23 -10.45
C GLY A 342 5.75 21.85 -11.09
N LEU A 343 4.67 21.08 -11.04
CA LEU A 343 4.62 19.75 -11.64
C LEU A 343 4.78 19.80 -13.19
N ILE A 344 4.07 20.71 -13.87
CA ILE A 344 4.19 20.87 -15.34
C ILE A 344 5.64 21.17 -15.76
N ARG A 345 6.39 21.96 -15.00
CA ARG A 345 7.81 22.21 -15.28
C ARG A 345 8.68 20.96 -15.21
N CYS A 346 8.26 19.95 -14.44
CA CYS A 346 8.93 18.66 -14.32
C CYS A 346 8.48 17.63 -15.35
N ALA A 347 7.63 17.99 -16.33
CA ALA A 347 7.12 17.10 -17.37
C ALA A 347 8.21 16.30 -18.12
N PRO A 348 9.38 16.89 -18.48
CA PRO A 348 10.45 16.14 -19.15
C PRO A 348 10.98 14.96 -18.34
N THR A 349 10.96 15.01 -17.01
CA THR A 349 11.32 13.87 -16.14
C THR A 349 10.47 12.64 -16.44
N TYR A 350 9.19 12.86 -16.77
CA TYR A 350 8.19 11.81 -17.06
C TYR A 350 8.05 11.51 -18.55
N ARG A 351 8.99 12.01 -19.38
CA ARG A 351 8.99 11.87 -20.85
C ARG A 351 7.75 12.51 -21.51
N LEU A 352 7.25 13.57 -20.93
CA LEU A 352 6.12 14.34 -21.44
C LEU A 352 6.60 15.70 -21.97
N SER A 353 5.96 16.18 -23.02
CA SER A 353 6.01 17.58 -23.40
C SER A 353 5.22 18.44 -22.41
N VAL A 354 5.52 19.73 -22.36
CA VAL A 354 4.75 20.69 -21.54
C VAL A 354 3.27 20.70 -21.94
N THR A 355 2.97 20.54 -23.23
CA THR A 355 1.60 20.47 -23.73
C THR A 355 0.86 19.25 -23.18
N GLU A 356 1.44 18.04 -23.32
CA GLU A 356 0.83 16.82 -22.77
C GLU A 356 0.66 16.88 -21.26
N ALA A 357 1.63 17.43 -20.55
CA ALA A 357 1.55 17.61 -19.10
C ALA A 357 0.42 18.57 -18.70
N THR A 358 0.26 19.67 -19.45
CA THR A 358 -0.82 20.63 -19.24
C THR A 358 -2.18 19.99 -19.52
N ASP A 359 -2.31 19.23 -20.62
CA ASP A 359 -3.55 18.54 -20.95
C ASP A 359 -3.95 17.50 -19.86
N ILE A 360 -2.98 16.78 -19.28
CA ILE A 360 -3.23 15.86 -18.16
C ILE A 360 -3.74 16.61 -16.93
N VAL A 361 -3.10 17.73 -16.61
CA VAL A 361 -3.49 18.55 -15.45
C VAL A 361 -4.89 19.15 -15.65
N ASP A 362 -5.18 19.69 -16.85
CA ASP A 362 -6.51 20.24 -17.18
C ASP A 362 -7.61 19.16 -17.06
N GLN A 363 -7.34 17.95 -17.54
CA GLN A 363 -8.25 16.80 -17.37
C GLN A 363 -8.48 16.47 -15.90
N CYS A 364 -7.46 16.52 -15.04
CA CYS A 364 -7.62 16.25 -13.61
C CYS A 364 -8.48 17.32 -12.92
N VAL A 365 -8.28 18.59 -13.26
CA VAL A 365 -9.09 19.71 -12.72
C VAL A 365 -10.54 19.59 -13.18
N ALA A 366 -10.77 19.46 -14.49
CA ALA A 366 -12.11 19.33 -15.06
C ALA A 366 -12.87 18.11 -14.48
N ALA A 367 -12.19 16.98 -14.28
CA ALA A 367 -12.80 15.79 -13.68
C ALA A 367 -13.37 16.04 -12.29
N VAL A 368 -12.76 16.90 -11.47
CA VAL A 368 -13.29 17.27 -10.16
C VAL A 368 -14.51 18.19 -10.34
N GLU A 369 -14.42 19.19 -11.20
CA GLU A 369 -15.49 20.17 -11.40
C GLU A 369 -16.76 19.51 -11.95
N ASP A 370 -16.61 18.68 -12.97
CA ASP A 370 -17.70 17.98 -13.64
C ASP A 370 -18.37 16.90 -12.79
N ASN A 371 -17.62 16.28 -11.86
CA ASN A 371 -18.10 15.11 -11.11
C ASN A 371 -18.27 15.37 -9.61
N TRP A 372 -18.16 16.62 -9.14
CA TRP A 372 -18.19 16.92 -7.69
C TRP A 372 -19.46 16.44 -7.00
N ALA A 373 -20.64 16.74 -7.57
CA ALA A 373 -21.92 16.34 -7.00
C ALA A 373 -22.06 14.82 -6.90
N SER A 374 -21.72 14.10 -7.97
CA SER A 374 -21.73 12.63 -7.99
C SER A 374 -20.72 12.01 -7.02
N ALA A 375 -19.56 12.65 -6.84
CA ALA A 375 -18.55 12.20 -5.87
C ALA A 375 -19.04 12.31 -4.42
N LEU A 376 -19.73 13.40 -4.08
CA LEU A 376 -20.35 13.60 -2.76
C LEU A 376 -21.42 12.55 -2.47
N GLU A 377 -22.30 12.30 -3.44
CA GLU A 377 -23.33 11.27 -3.33
C GLU A 377 -22.71 9.88 -3.12
N HIS A 378 -21.73 9.51 -3.96
CA HIS A 378 -21.04 8.23 -3.87
C HIS A 378 -20.34 8.04 -2.51
N ALA A 379 -19.74 9.11 -1.99
CA ALA A 379 -19.05 9.11 -0.69
C ALA A 379 -20.00 9.33 0.51
N ARG A 380 -21.31 9.46 0.30
CA ARG A 380 -22.34 9.73 1.33
C ARG A 380 -22.00 10.95 2.20
N LEU A 381 -21.47 12.00 1.56
CA LEU A 381 -21.08 13.23 2.24
C LEU A 381 -22.20 14.27 2.23
N THR A 382 -22.42 14.93 3.36
CA THR A 382 -23.37 16.02 3.50
C THR A 382 -22.83 17.32 2.90
N ALA A 383 -23.69 18.29 2.61
CA ALA A 383 -23.29 19.61 2.12
C ALA A 383 -22.30 20.34 3.06
N SER A 384 -22.48 20.18 4.38
CA SER A 384 -21.55 20.77 5.37
C SER A 384 -20.16 20.15 5.29
N GLN A 385 -20.05 18.80 5.18
CA GLN A 385 -18.79 18.08 5.01
C GLN A 385 -18.13 18.40 3.67
N ALA A 386 -18.95 18.60 2.62
CA ALA A 386 -18.50 19.01 1.31
C ALA A 386 -17.77 20.36 1.32
N GLY A 387 -18.27 21.33 2.09
CA GLY A 387 -17.64 22.66 2.20
C GLY A 387 -16.21 22.58 2.75
N ALA A 388 -15.98 21.76 3.77
CA ALA A 388 -14.64 21.56 4.33
C ALA A 388 -13.68 20.93 3.31
N LEU A 389 -14.15 19.88 2.61
CA LEU A 389 -13.34 19.20 1.57
C LEU A 389 -13.06 20.09 0.36
N ARG A 390 -13.99 20.96 -0.04
CA ARG A 390 -13.78 21.89 -1.16
C ARG A 390 -12.62 22.85 -0.90
N ASN A 391 -12.36 23.19 0.35
CA ASN A 391 -11.21 24.01 0.74
C ASN A 391 -9.86 23.25 0.65
N ILE A 392 -9.89 21.92 0.63
CA ILE A 392 -8.73 21.06 0.47
C ILE A 392 -8.55 20.72 -1.02
N ILE A 393 -9.61 20.21 -1.65
CA ILE A 393 -9.64 19.79 -3.06
C ILE A 393 -9.82 21.05 -3.93
N LEU A 394 -9.01 21.19 -4.96
CA LEU A 394 -8.94 22.39 -5.81
C LEU A 394 -8.72 23.68 -5.00
N ASN A 395 -7.91 23.60 -3.97
CA ASN A 395 -7.57 24.78 -3.17
C ASN A 395 -6.95 25.89 -4.06
N LYS A 396 -7.28 27.15 -3.79
CA LYS A 396 -6.78 28.31 -4.52
C LYS A 396 -5.23 28.35 -4.60
N GLY A 397 -4.50 27.87 -3.60
CA GLY A 397 -3.04 27.74 -3.65
C GLY A 397 -2.51 26.83 -4.75
N ILE A 398 -3.32 25.87 -5.24
CA ILE A 398 -3.00 25.04 -6.39
C ILE A 398 -2.93 25.86 -7.67
N HIS A 399 -3.80 26.88 -7.78
CA HIS A 399 -3.88 27.83 -8.90
C HIS A 399 -2.97 29.05 -8.71
N ASP A 400 -2.53 29.35 -7.49
CA ASP A 400 -1.90 30.64 -7.15
C ASP A 400 -0.51 30.83 -7.76
N HIS A 401 0.10 29.80 -8.30
CA HIS A 401 1.30 29.90 -9.11
C HIS A 401 1.00 30.14 -10.61
N ARG A 402 -0.10 30.82 -10.91
CA ARG A 402 -0.52 31.24 -12.26
C ARG A 402 -0.71 30.10 -13.24
N TYR A 403 -1.17 28.92 -12.75
CA TYR A 403 -1.79 27.95 -13.60
C TYR A 403 -3.20 28.46 -13.92
N ALA A 404 -3.51 28.67 -15.19
CA ALA A 404 -4.86 28.94 -15.68
C ALA A 404 -5.25 27.79 -16.62
N PRO A 405 -6.37 27.09 -16.40
CA PRO A 405 -6.88 26.10 -17.35
C PRO A 405 -7.06 26.74 -18.72
N ARG A 406 -6.78 26.01 -19.80
CA ARG A 406 -6.94 26.50 -21.17
C ARG A 406 -8.40 26.72 -21.59
N ASN A 407 -9.33 26.09 -20.86
CA ASN A 407 -10.78 26.08 -21.15
C ASN A 407 -11.57 26.72 -20.02
N GLY A 408 -11.13 27.86 -19.50
CA GLY A 408 -11.87 28.65 -18.50
C GLY A 408 -12.62 29.80 -19.13
#